data_3860279f5b04068b83c5fe73e21c7dfa
#
_entry.id   3860279f5b04068b83c5fe73e21c7dfa
#
_cell.length_a   1.000
_cell.length_b   1.000
_cell.length_c   1.000
_cell.angle_alpha   90.00
_cell.angle_beta   90.00
_cell.angle_gamma   90.00
#
_symmetry.space_group_name_H-M   'P 1'
#
loop_
_entity.id
_entity.type
_entity.pdbx_description
1 polymer ?
#
loop_
_entity_poly.entity_id
_entity_poly.type
_entity_poly.pdbx_seq_one_letter_code
_entity_poly.pdbx_strand_id
1 'polypeptide(L)'
;ILGRLVGSEMCIRDRGEIMDLIASATMEVALWEVFAQSRGANATVFLATVIAVWVAARFSSVSMDKGANTMAKVLCTAFAVSVFLFGLNLGGWVTGTYEGHAQALAALDAANGDVAIGAGSQAFIDGMKEGGNMMGTVGAWLFYVSGLLIAVLPLWIKTSD
;
A
#
# COMPACT_ATOMS: atom_id res chain seq x y z
N ILE A 1 36.46 20.56 44.97
CA ILE A 1 34.98 20.60 44.97
C ILE A 1 34.46 20.85 43.54
N LEU A 2 35.08 21.77 42.77
CA LEU A 2 34.67 22.04 41.37
C LEU A 2 34.83 20.84 40.41
N GLY A 3 35.83 19.98 40.55
CA GLY A 3 36.05 18.82 39.68
C GLY A 3 35.01 17.70 39.84
N ARG A 4 34.28 17.65 40.97
CA ARG A 4 33.20 16.68 41.20
C ARG A 4 31.86 17.09 40.56
N LEU A 5 31.63 18.40 40.43
CA LEU A 5 30.42 18.93 39.78
C LEU A 5 30.46 18.76 38.26
N VAL A 6 31.62 19.00 37.65
CA VAL A 6 31.81 18.84 36.20
C VAL A 6 31.63 17.37 35.77
N GLY A 7 32.09 16.40 36.55
CA GLY A 7 31.89 14.97 36.25
C GLY A 7 30.44 14.50 36.38
N SER A 8 29.65 15.08 37.29
CA SER A 8 28.24 14.72 37.45
C SER A 8 27.36 15.30 36.35
N GLU A 9 27.63 16.50 35.87
CA GLU A 9 26.89 17.10 34.73
C GLU A 9 27.16 16.39 33.42
N MET A 10 28.41 15.96 33.19
CA MET A 10 28.75 15.16 32.00
C MET A 10 28.02 13.80 31.98
N CYS A 11 27.97 13.08 33.10
CA CYS A 11 27.23 11.81 33.21
C CYS A 11 25.73 11.98 33.07
N ILE A 12 25.13 13.10 33.45
CA ILE A 12 23.68 13.35 33.29
C ILE A 12 23.38 13.66 31.82
N ARG A 13 24.21 14.43 31.17
CA ARG A 13 24.07 14.76 29.74
C ARG A 13 24.21 13.53 28.87
N ASP A 14 25.22 12.72 29.07
CA ASP A 14 25.42 11.45 28.32
C ASP A 14 24.24 10.50 28.50
N ARG A 15 23.64 10.46 29.69
CA ARG A 15 22.45 9.64 29.96
C ARG A 15 21.21 10.18 29.23
N GLY A 16 21.06 11.49 29.12
CA GLY A 16 19.99 12.13 28.35
C GLY A 16 20.08 11.76 26.88
N GLU A 17 21.25 11.93 26.28
CA GLU A 17 21.49 11.59 24.86
C GLU A 17 21.22 10.10 24.54
N ILE A 18 21.63 9.20 25.45
CA ILE A 18 21.34 7.75 25.30
C ILE A 18 19.81 7.46 25.37
N MET A 19 19.11 8.13 26.29
CA MET A 19 17.67 7.95 26.44
C MET A 19 16.90 8.45 25.20
N ASP A 20 17.30 9.57 24.63
CA ASP A 20 16.71 10.14 23.42
C ASP A 20 16.98 9.23 22.21
N LEU A 21 18.19 8.68 22.08
CA LEU A 21 18.53 7.72 21.05
C LEU A 21 17.67 6.43 21.14
N ILE A 22 17.49 5.90 22.36
CA ILE A 22 16.66 4.70 22.58
C ILE A 22 15.19 5.00 22.26
N ALA A 23 14.68 6.16 22.68
CA ALA A 23 13.30 6.57 22.40
C ALA A 23 13.05 6.70 20.89
N SER A 24 13.95 7.37 20.16
CA SER A 24 13.89 7.51 18.72
C SER A 24 13.93 6.15 18.00
N ALA A 25 14.88 5.29 18.33
CA ALA A 25 14.99 3.96 17.74
C ALA A 25 13.74 3.10 18.01
N THR A 26 13.16 3.21 19.21
CA THR A 26 11.93 2.49 19.55
C THR A 26 10.73 2.99 18.72
N MET A 27 10.60 4.30 18.54
CA MET A 27 9.57 4.88 17.69
C MET A 27 9.73 4.49 16.22
N GLU A 28 10.94 4.49 15.70
CA GLU A 28 11.24 4.06 14.34
C GLU A 28 10.83 2.60 14.12
N VAL A 29 11.17 1.69 15.02
CA VAL A 29 10.76 0.28 14.97
C VAL A 29 9.23 0.14 15.00
N ALA A 30 8.55 0.89 15.87
CA ALA A 30 7.10 0.88 15.97
C ALA A 30 6.43 1.35 14.66
N LEU A 31 6.97 2.37 14.00
CA LEU A 31 6.49 2.82 12.68
C LEU A 31 6.64 1.73 11.62
N TRP A 32 7.77 1.03 11.60
CA TRP A 32 7.99 -0.09 10.68
C TRP A 32 7.05 -1.26 10.96
N GLU A 33 6.74 -1.54 12.22
CA GLU A 33 5.79 -2.59 12.60
C GLU A 33 4.39 -2.28 12.08
N VAL A 34 3.88 -1.06 12.31
CA VAL A 34 2.58 -0.60 11.79
C VAL A 34 2.54 -0.65 10.26
N PHE A 35 3.63 -0.26 9.61
CA PHE A 35 3.74 -0.34 8.16
C PHE A 35 3.69 -1.79 7.65
N ALA A 36 4.41 -2.70 8.29
CA ALA A 36 4.40 -4.13 7.94
C ALA A 36 3.00 -4.74 8.09
N GLN A 37 2.27 -4.40 9.16
CA GLN A 37 0.88 -4.82 9.37
C GLN A 37 -0.05 -4.29 8.26
N SER A 38 0.08 -3.02 7.91
CA SER A 38 -0.68 -2.39 6.82
C SER A 38 -0.42 -3.06 5.48
N ARG A 39 0.83 -3.43 5.19
CA ARG A 39 1.19 -4.18 3.97
C ARG A 39 0.57 -5.57 3.94
N GLY A 40 0.53 -6.27 5.07
CA GLY A 40 -0.14 -7.56 5.19
C GLY A 40 -1.63 -7.47 4.89
N ALA A 41 -2.31 -6.46 5.44
CA ALA A 41 -3.72 -6.19 5.16
C ALA A 41 -3.95 -5.87 3.67
N ASN A 42 -3.14 -4.99 3.08
CA ASN A 42 -3.23 -4.62 1.65
C ASN A 42 -3.01 -5.84 0.74
N ALA A 43 -2.05 -6.71 1.05
CA ALA A 43 -1.80 -7.93 0.29
C ALA A 43 -2.99 -8.90 0.31
N THR A 44 -3.66 -9.03 1.45
CA THR A 44 -4.87 -9.86 1.59
C THR A 44 -6.02 -9.30 0.74
N VAL A 45 -6.25 -7.98 0.78
CA VAL A 45 -7.29 -7.33 -0.03
C VAL A 45 -6.96 -7.43 -1.52
N PHE A 46 -5.69 -7.29 -1.91
CA PHE A 46 -5.25 -7.48 -3.28
C PHE A 46 -5.55 -8.91 -3.77
N LEU A 47 -5.24 -9.93 -2.99
CA LEU A 47 -5.54 -11.33 -3.32
C LEU A 47 -7.06 -11.54 -3.49
N ALA A 48 -7.87 -10.99 -2.59
CA ALA A 48 -9.33 -11.04 -2.70
C ALA A 48 -9.82 -10.38 -4.00
N THR A 49 -9.20 -9.28 -4.43
CA THR A 49 -9.54 -8.58 -5.67
C THR A 49 -9.17 -9.40 -6.91
N VAL A 50 -8.03 -10.09 -6.90
CA VAL A 50 -7.64 -11.02 -7.98
C VAL A 50 -8.68 -12.13 -8.13
N ILE A 51 -9.13 -12.71 -7.02
CA ILE A 51 -10.19 -13.73 -7.01
C ILE A 51 -11.51 -13.13 -7.53
N ALA A 52 -11.86 -11.90 -7.15
CA ALA A 52 -13.08 -11.24 -7.62
C ALA A 52 -13.07 -11.01 -9.15
N VAL A 53 -11.92 -10.63 -9.73
CA VAL A 53 -11.74 -10.52 -11.18
C VAL A 53 -11.99 -11.87 -11.87
N TRP A 54 -11.41 -12.95 -11.32
CA TRP A 54 -11.62 -14.30 -11.85
C TRP A 54 -13.09 -14.73 -11.75
N VAL A 55 -13.77 -14.45 -10.62
CA VAL A 55 -15.19 -14.75 -10.42
C VAL A 55 -16.05 -13.97 -11.42
N ALA A 56 -15.76 -12.69 -11.66
CA ALA A 56 -16.48 -11.87 -12.65
C ALA A 56 -16.37 -12.48 -14.06
N ALA A 57 -15.17 -12.85 -14.49
CA ALA A 57 -14.93 -13.50 -15.77
C ALA A 57 -15.66 -14.86 -15.87
N ARG A 58 -15.64 -15.65 -14.78
CA ARG A 58 -16.32 -16.95 -14.74
C ARG A 58 -17.84 -16.83 -14.81
N PHE A 59 -18.43 -15.86 -14.11
CA PHE A 59 -19.87 -15.61 -14.20
C PHE A 59 -20.30 -15.21 -15.61
N SER A 60 -19.52 -14.37 -16.27
CA SER A 60 -19.78 -13.99 -17.65
C SER A 60 -19.76 -15.19 -18.59
N SER A 61 -18.73 -16.01 -18.51
CA SER A 61 -18.61 -17.24 -19.33
C SER A 61 -19.78 -18.18 -19.11
N VAL A 62 -20.11 -18.53 -17.85
CA VAL A 62 -21.23 -19.43 -17.54
C VAL A 62 -22.57 -18.84 -17.94
N SER A 63 -22.75 -17.53 -17.84
CA SER A 63 -23.97 -16.86 -18.26
C SER A 63 -24.17 -16.95 -19.77
N MET A 64 -23.11 -16.81 -20.54
CA MET A 64 -23.16 -16.97 -22.01
C MET A 64 -23.49 -18.40 -22.40
N ASP A 65 -22.84 -19.39 -21.81
CA ASP A 65 -23.08 -20.81 -22.10
C ASP A 65 -24.54 -21.21 -21.83
N LYS A 66 -25.18 -20.59 -20.85
CA LYS A 66 -26.58 -20.83 -20.46
C LYS A 66 -27.60 -19.96 -21.20
N GLY A 67 -27.21 -19.13 -22.15
CA GLY A 67 -28.09 -18.24 -22.87
C GLY A 67 -28.70 -17.14 -21.99
N ALA A 68 -27.86 -16.45 -21.21
CA ALA A 68 -28.29 -15.42 -20.27
C ALA A 68 -29.21 -14.37 -20.91
N ASN A 69 -30.28 -14.02 -20.18
CA ASN A 69 -31.15 -12.92 -20.53
C ASN A 69 -30.47 -11.56 -20.28
N THR A 70 -31.08 -10.49 -20.78
CA THR A 70 -30.53 -9.13 -20.65
C THR A 70 -30.28 -8.73 -19.21
N MET A 71 -31.17 -9.13 -18.28
CA MET A 71 -31.00 -8.81 -16.86
C MET A 71 -29.74 -9.44 -16.28
N ALA A 72 -29.48 -10.71 -16.59
CA ALA A 72 -28.26 -11.40 -16.13
C ALA A 72 -27.01 -10.75 -16.71
N LYS A 73 -27.01 -10.31 -17.98
CA LYS A 73 -25.90 -9.58 -18.60
C LYS A 73 -25.62 -8.25 -17.90
N VAL A 74 -26.67 -7.49 -17.56
CA VAL A 74 -26.56 -6.23 -16.83
C VAL A 74 -25.95 -6.46 -15.45
N LEU A 75 -26.41 -7.47 -14.71
CA LEU A 75 -25.88 -7.79 -13.38
C LEU A 75 -24.41 -8.22 -13.41
N CYS A 76 -24.03 -9.08 -14.37
CA CYS A 76 -22.64 -9.48 -14.55
C CYS A 76 -21.74 -8.29 -14.92
N THR A 77 -22.23 -7.39 -15.79
CA THR A 77 -21.51 -6.15 -16.15
C THR A 77 -21.35 -5.24 -14.95
N ALA A 78 -22.42 -5.01 -14.17
CA ALA A 78 -22.36 -4.17 -12.97
C ALA A 78 -21.37 -4.74 -11.94
N PHE A 79 -21.35 -6.05 -11.74
CA PHE A 79 -20.38 -6.71 -10.85
C PHE A 79 -18.95 -6.54 -11.36
N ALA A 80 -18.68 -6.77 -12.63
CA ALA A 80 -17.34 -6.59 -13.20
C ALA A 80 -16.84 -5.14 -13.10
N VAL A 81 -17.72 -4.16 -13.35
CA VAL A 81 -17.40 -2.74 -13.18
C VAL A 81 -17.13 -2.40 -11.72
N SER A 82 -17.89 -2.95 -10.78
CA SER A 82 -17.66 -2.76 -9.34
C SER A 82 -16.29 -3.29 -8.90
N VAL A 83 -15.89 -4.47 -9.39
CA VAL A 83 -14.56 -5.06 -9.11
C VAL A 83 -13.46 -4.17 -9.69
N PHE A 84 -13.63 -3.66 -10.90
CA PHE A 84 -12.69 -2.73 -11.54
C PHE A 84 -12.51 -1.44 -10.72
N LEU A 85 -13.60 -0.78 -10.36
CA LEU A 85 -13.57 0.46 -9.57
C LEU A 85 -12.95 0.24 -8.19
N PHE A 86 -13.26 -0.88 -7.54
CA PHE A 86 -12.66 -1.25 -6.26
C PHE A 86 -11.16 -1.46 -6.39
N GLY A 87 -10.72 -2.13 -7.46
CA GLY A 87 -9.30 -2.35 -7.73
C GLY A 87 -8.51 -1.05 -7.93
N LEU A 88 -9.08 -0.07 -8.64
CA LEU A 88 -8.48 1.26 -8.80
C LEU A 88 -8.36 1.97 -7.46
N ASN A 89 -9.40 1.90 -6.62
CA ASN A 89 -9.39 2.51 -5.29
C ASN A 89 -8.34 1.86 -4.38
N LEU A 90 -8.18 0.54 -4.44
CA LEU A 90 -7.16 -0.19 -3.70
C LEU A 90 -5.74 0.30 -4.03
N GLY A 91 -5.45 0.61 -5.30
CA GLY A 91 -4.18 1.20 -5.70
C GLY A 91 -3.89 2.51 -4.97
N GLY A 92 -4.88 3.39 -4.84
CA GLY A 92 -4.78 4.64 -4.07
C GLY A 92 -4.51 4.38 -2.58
N TRP A 93 -5.18 3.42 -1.96
CA TRP A 93 -4.93 3.06 -0.56
C TRP A 93 -3.53 2.52 -0.32
N VAL A 94 -3.02 1.68 -1.22
CA VAL A 94 -1.65 1.17 -1.14
C VAL A 94 -0.66 2.32 -1.23
N THR A 95 -0.79 3.21 -2.23
CA THR A 95 0.07 4.39 -2.37
C THR A 95 0.02 5.26 -1.12
N GLY A 96 -1.17 5.56 -0.61
CA GLY A 96 -1.36 6.34 0.62
C GLY A 96 -0.70 5.71 1.85
N THR A 97 -0.65 4.38 1.94
CA THR A 97 0.08 3.67 3.02
C THR A 97 1.58 3.95 2.95
N TYR A 98 2.17 3.91 1.76
CA TYR A 98 3.60 4.18 1.56
C TYR A 98 3.95 5.65 1.81
N GLU A 99 3.16 6.56 1.27
CA GLU A 99 3.34 8.01 1.47
C GLU A 99 3.18 8.39 2.94
N GLY A 100 2.15 7.87 3.61
CA GLY A 100 1.91 8.14 5.02
C GLY A 100 3.05 7.62 5.91
N HIS A 101 3.61 6.46 5.59
CA HIS A 101 4.76 5.93 6.32
C HIS A 101 6.03 6.79 6.10
N ALA A 102 6.30 7.21 4.86
CA ALA A 102 7.42 8.10 4.57
C ALA A 102 7.30 9.45 5.29
N GLN A 103 6.08 10.02 5.34
CA GLN A 103 5.81 11.25 6.07
C GLN A 103 6.00 11.07 7.60
N ALA A 104 5.56 9.94 8.16
CA ALA A 104 5.74 9.65 9.58
C ALA A 104 7.22 9.50 9.95
N LEU A 105 8.02 8.82 9.12
CA LEU A 105 9.47 8.73 9.32
C LEU A 105 10.16 10.09 9.18
N ALA A 106 9.78 10.91 8.21
CA ALA A 106 10.34 12.26 8.05
C ALA A 106 9.96 13.17 9.22
N ALA A 107 8.76 13.03 9.76
CA ALA A 107 8.35 13.77 10.95
C ALA A 107 9.13 13.34 12.20
N LEU A 108 9.43 12.03 12.34
CA LEU A 108 10.27 11.52 13.40
C LEU A 108 11.69 12.07 13.30
N ASP A 109 12.29 12.05 12.10
CA ASP A 109 13.62 12.60 11.83
C ASP A 109 13.71 14.10 12.20
N ALA A 110 12.72 14.87 11.78
CA ALA A 110 12.64 16.29 12.10
C ALA A 110 12.43 16.57 13.60
N ALA A 111 11.78 15.67 14.34
CA ALA A 111 11.55 15.81 15.77
C ALA A 111 12.75 15.41 16.63
N ASN A 112 13.64 14.56 16.11
CA ASN A 112 14.79 14.02 16.82
C ASN A 112 15.98 14.99 16.93
N GLY A 113 15.96 16.15 16.30
CA GLY A 113 17.06 17.12 16.32
C GLY A 113 18.34 16.53 15.70
N ASP A 114 19.37 16.33 16.51
CA ASP A 114 20.67 15.83 16.06
C ASP A 114 20.75 14.29 15.95
N VAL A 115 19.70 13.57 16.36
CA VAL A 115 19.63 12.10 16.28
C VAL A 115 19.00 11.68 14.95
N ALA A 116 19.81 11.27 13.99
CA ALA A 116 19.32 10.81 12.68
C ALA A 116 18.60 9.46 12.81
N ILE A 117 17.53 9.29 12.03
CA ILE A 117 16.88 7.99 11.84
C ILE A 117 17.80 7.01 11.12
N GLY A 118 17.48 5.71 11.16
CA GLY A 118 18.27 4.68 10.51
C GLY A 118 18.43 4.88 9.01
N ALA A 119 19.56 4.45 8.45
CA ALA A 119 19.86 4.60 7.02
C ALA A 119 18.81 3.94 6.11
N GLY A 120 18.15 2.85 6.56
CA GLY A 120 17.06 2.20 5.83
C GLY A 120 15.81 3.08 5.74
N SER A 121 15.47 3.78 6.83
CA SER A 121 14.35 4.71 6.86
C SER A 121 14.62 5.93 6.00
N GLN A 122 15.84 6.45 6.03
CA GLN A 122 16.23 7.55 5.16
C GLN A 122 16.17 7.17 3.67
N ALA A 123 16.70 6.00 3.31
CA ALA A 123 16.61 5.48 1.94
C ALA A 123 15.15 5.28 1.48
N PHE A 124 14.26 4.86 2.38
CA PHE A 124 12.84 4.75 2.08
C PHE A 124 12.20 6.12 1.78
N ILE A 125 12.48 7.13 2.61
CA ILE A 125 11.99 8.50 2.38
C ILE A 125 12.48 9.02 1.03
N ASP A 126 13.75 8.85 0.73
CA ASP A 126 14.34 9.37 -0.51
C ASP A 126 13.79 8.63 -1.75
N GLY A 127 13.62 7.32 -1.68
CA GLY A 127 12.97 6.55 -2.74
C GLY A 127 11.53 6.96 -3.00
N MET A 128 10.80 7.40 -1.98
CA MET A 128 9.44 7.93 -2.15
C MET A 128 9.42 9.32 -2.80
N LYS A 129 10.46 10.15 -2.61
CA LYS A 129 10.59 11.46 -3.27
C LYS A 129 10.92 11.34 -4.76
N GLU A 130 11.65 10.30 -5.18
CA GLU A 130 12.03 10.07 -6.57
C GLU A 130 10.85 9.68 -7.48
N GLY A 131 9.69 9.42 -6.91
CA GLY A 131 8.47 9.08 -7.64
C GLY A 131 8.18 7.58 -7.66
N GLY A 132 6.87 7.26 -7.74
CA GLY A 132 6.37 5.89 -7.68
C GLY A 132 6.84 5.01 -8.85
N ASN A 133 6.76 3.71 -8.67
CA ASN A 133 7.09 2.71 -9.68
C ASN A 133 6.11 2.75 -10.85
N MET A 134 6.46 3.45 -11.93
CA MET A 134 5.66 3.56 -13.16
C MET A 134 5.26 2.17 -13.70
N MET A 135 6.18 1.20 -13.67
CA MET A 135 5.91 -0.19 -14.10
C MET A 135 4.80 -0.84 -13.31
N GLY A 136 4.78 -0.63 -11.97
CA GLY A 136 3.72 -1.14 -11.09
C GLY A 136 2.36 -0.52 -11.42
N THR A 137 2.33 0.78 -11.68
CA THR A 137 1.11 1.50 -12.07
C THR A 137 0.57 1.01 -13.41
N VAL A 138 1.42 0.89 -14.43
CA VAL A 138 1.02 0.36 -15.74
C VAL A 138 0.55 -1.08 -15.64
N GLY A 139 1.25 -1.92 -14.87
CA GLY A 139 0.86 -3.31 -14.63
C GLY A 139 -0.52 -3.44 -13.97
N ALA A 140 -0.80 -2.61 -12.97
CA ALA A 140 -2.11 -2.58 -12.31
C ALA A 140 -3.24 -2.17 -13.26
N TRP A 141 -3.03 -1.12 -14.06
CA TRP A 141 -3.99 -0.71 -15.07
C TRP A 141 -4.26 -1.80 -16.10
N LEU A 142 -3.22 -2.43 -16.64
CA LEU A 142 -3.35 -3.52 -17.60
C LEU A 142 -4.13 -4.68 -16.99
N PHE A 143 -3.84 -5.06 -15.74
CA PHE A 143 -4.53 -6.14 -15.05
C PHE A 143 -6.03 -5.86 -14.90
N TYR A 144 -6.40 -4.70 -14.37
CA TYR A 144 -7.81 -4.38 -14.12
C TYR A 144 -8.59 -4.11 -15.40
N VAL A 145 -8.00 -3.44 -16.39
CA VAL A 145 -8.66 -3.19 -17.69
C VAL A 145 -8.86 -4.50 -18.45
N SER A 146 -7.84 -5.34 -18.54
CA SER A 146 -7.99 -6.65 -19.22
C SER A 146 -8.99 -7.54 -18.50
N GLY A 147 -8.99 -7.57 -17.16
CA GLY A 147 -9.97 -8.31 -16.37
C GLY A 147 -11.41 -7.84 -16.63
N LEU A 148 -11.64 -6.53 -16.68
CA LEU A 148 -12.92 -5.94 -17.03
C LEU A 148 -13.36 -6.35 -18.46
N LEU A 149 -12.46 -6.23 -19.43
CA LEU A 149 -12.76 -6.58 -20.84
C LEU A 149 -13.08 -8.05 -20.99
N ILE A 150 -12.31 -8.95 -20.37
CA ILE A 150 -12.56 -10.39 -20.38
C ILE A 150 -13.93 -10.72 -19.77
N ALA A 151 -14.34 -10.00 -18.72
CA ALA A 151 -15.61 -10.22 -18.07
C ALA A 151 -16.81 -9.62 -18.85
N VAL A 152 -16.65 -8.51 -19.54
CA VAL A 152 -17.77 -7.75 -20.14
C VAL A 152 -17.95 -8.02 -21.63
N LEU A 153 -16.85 -8.06 -22.40
CA LEU A 153 -16.96 -8.19 -23.86
C LEU A 153 -17.76 -9.42 -24.33
N PRO A 154 -17.57 -10.62 -23.78
CA PRO A 154 -18.34 -11.80 -24.22
C PRO A 154 -19.85 -11.68 -24.01
N LEU A 155 -20.29 -10.85 -23.05
CA LEU A 155 -21.73 -10.66 -22.78
C LEU A 155 -22.45 -9.87 -23.87
N TRP A 156 -21.72 -8.96 -24.54
CA TRP A 156 -22.33 -7.99 -25.45
C TRP A 156 -21.89 -8.13 -26.91
N ILE A 157 -20.73 -8.73 -27.15
CA ILE A 157 -20.22 -8.96 -28.50
C ILE A 157 -20.50 -10.40 -28.88
N LYS A 158 -21.36 -10.61 -29.89
CA LYS A 158 -21.52 -11.92 -30.50
C LYS A 158 -20.26 -12.20 -31.31
N THR A 159 -19.48 -13.18 -30.93
CA THR A 159 -18.47 -13.77 -31.80
C THR A 159 -19.26 -14.57 -32.85
N SER A 160 -19.25 -14.12 -34.11
CA SER A 160 -19.72 -14.93 -35.22
C SER A 160 -18.67 -16.01 -35.47
N ASP A 161 -19.01 -17.26 -35.13
CA ASP A 161 -18.29 -18.41 -35.61
C ASP A 161 -18.66 -18.64 -37.09
#